data_bc44d44d6a8531c590d82a34e4a30b54
#
_entry.id   bc44d44d6a8531c590d82a34e4a30b54
#
_cell.length_a   1.000
_cell.length_b   1.000
_cell.length_c   1.000
_cell.angle_alpha   90.00
_cell.angle_beta   90.00
_cell.angle_gamma   90.00
#
_symmetry.space_group_name_H-M   'P 1'
#
loop_
_entity.id
_entity.type
_entity.pdbx_description
1 polymer ?
#
loop_
_entity_poly.entity_id
_entity_poly.type
_entity_poly.pdbx_seq_one_letter_code
_entity_poly.pdbx_strand_id
1 'polypeptide(L)'
;MKPVFALLSLLLVVAIACSSSTPTRSPLDSAGDPVPTAAPQGSSASGSSTPVPQVTSAPAVPSVSSKIVEGGTFLRLGADPPTLDPHLTTDVNSAIYAVEIFGGLMTIDKNIAIVGDLAEGWDVSSDGATTTFRIRPNAKFHNGRSVTAGDIKWSLERAADPATEAFNASVFLGDIVGVRERLSGAATEISGIRVINDRTLTITIDAPKPYFLSKLTYPVSFVLDRENVESGRKWIFEPNGTGPFRLGEYIPGEVLLLTRFEDYHLGPAKLDAVEFLISGGNSMLMYENDELHITGIPLTLLAGVSDPSNPLSKEIVLAPPQFDVDYFGFNTTQPPFDDVKVRQAFNYAVDRKTLASTLLQDLMVPAQGILPPGFPGYNPDLKGYDYDPVKALQLLRESKYGTGELPRITLTLPGSFGAAINPSIEAMLAMWEENLGVEISILQTEWAIFLQDLHQNRFQMFGGLGWIADYPDPENFLDVLFHSESSNNQSDYSNPQLDVLLERARVEMDETARFELYHQAEKIIVEDAPWVPLWHSNGGSVLIKPNVQDYFLFPLVIPKYRYVYFTE
;
A
#
# COMPACT_ATOMS: atom_id res chain seq x y z
N MET A 1 -9.76 -64.45 -11.27
CA MET A 1 -8.68 -65.15 -11.98
C MET A 1 -7.52 -64.16 -12.13
N LYS A 2 -6.41 -64.42 -11.43
CA LYS A 2 -5.08 -63.78 -11.62
C LYS A 2 -4.40 -64.46 -12.84
N PRO A 3 -3.35 -63.85 -13.46
CA PRO A 3 -2.01 -63.76 -12.85
C PRO A 3 -1.34 -62.38 -13.12
N VAL A 4 -0.60 -61.90 -12.25
CA VAL A 4 0.81 -61.77 -11.86
C VAL A 4 1.82 -62.05 -12.98
N PHE A 5 2.58 -60.99 -13.33
CA PHE A 5 3.98 -61.14 -13.76
C PHE A 5 4.80 -59.97 -13.25
N ALA A 6 5.76 -60.29 -12.39
CA ALA A 6 6.86 -59.47 -11.96
C ALA A 6 8.02 -59.63 -12.94
N LEU A 7 8.76 -58.57 -13.24
CA LEU A 7 10.15 -58.68 -13.70
C LEU A 7 11.01 -57.58 -13.07
N LEU A 8 12.05 -58.04 -12.45
CA LEU A 8 13.18 -57.39 -11.79
C LEU A 8 14.25 -57.05 -12.84
N SER A 9 14.98 -56.01 -12.67
CA SER A 9 16.40 -55.75 -13.02
C SER A 9 16.60 -54.27 -13.30
N LEU A 10 17.60 -53.56 -12.98
CA LEU A 10 18.97 -53.78 -12.47
C LEU A 10 19.55 -52.38 -12.19
N LEU A 11 20.16 -52.21 -11.05
CA LEU A 11 20.91 -51.02 -10.68
C LEU A 11 22.07 -50.78 -11.66
N LEU A 12 22.26 -49.53 -12.07
CA LEU A 12 23.59 -49.01 -12.47
C LEU A 12 23.81 -47.66 -11.82
N VAL A 13 24.69 -47.67 -10.79
CA VAL A 13 25.23 -46.48 -10.15
C VAL A 13 26.35 -45.96 -11.02
N VAL A 14 26.23 -44.76 -11.59
CA VAL A 14 27.36 -44.00 -12.10
C VAL A 14 27.44 -42.71 -11.29
N ALA A 15 28.43 -42.69 -10.38
CA ALA A 15 28.82 -41.48 -9.69
C ALA A 15 29.66 -40.61 -10.66
N ILE A 16 29.09 -39.50 -11.10
CA ILE A 16 29.89 -38.42 -11.71
C ILE A 16 29.90 -37.28 -10.69
N ALA A 17 31.04 -37.10 -10.04
CA ALA A 17 31.32 -35.92 -9.26
C ALA A 17 31.53 -34.74 -10.20
N CYS A 18 30.56 -33.85 -10.31
CA CYS A 18 30.77 -32.50 -10.82
C CYS A 18 30.69 -31.55 -9.62
N SER A 19 31.84 -31.01 -9.25
CA SER A 19 31.95 -29.87 -8.34
C SER A 19 31.35 -28.64 -9.02
N SER A 20 30.11 -28.32 -8.71
CA SER A 20 29.55 -27.01 -9.01
C SER A 20 29.79 -26.09 -7.81
N SER A 21 30.71 -25.16 -7.98
CA SER A 21 30.88 -24.01 -7.12
C SER A 21 29.57 -23.19 -7.18
N THR A 22 28.77 -23.29 -6.14
CA THR A 22 27.65 -22.40 -5.91
C THR A 22 28.20 -21.02 -5.60
N PRO A 23 27.84 -19.96 -6.34
CA PRO A 23 28.13 -18.62 -5.86
C PRO A 23 27.29 -18.40 -4.61
N THR A 24 27.95 -18.11 -3.51
CA THR A 24 27.34 -17.60 -2.29
C THR A 24 26.68 -16.26 -2.64
N ARG A 25 25.37 -16.26 -2.86
CA ARG A 25 24.59 -15.03 -2.83
C ARG A 25 24.64 -14.53 -1.38
N SER A 26 25.26 -13.38 -1.20
CA SER A 26 25.02 -12.58 0.00
C SER A 26 23.51 -12.31 0.11
N PRO A 27 22.93 -12.33 1.32
CA PRO A 27 21.54 -11.95 1.51
C PRO A 27 21.38 -10.54 0.95
N LEU A 28 20.48 -10.38 0.00
CA LEU A 28 19.97 -9.06 -0.38
C LEU A 28 19.36 -8.46 0.88
N ASP A 29 19.86 -7.29 1.30
CA ASP A 29 19.18 -6.46 2.26
C ASP A 29 17.74 -6.25 1.75
N SER A 30 16.79 -6.93 2.39
CA SER A 30 15.36 -6.75 2.15
C SER A 30 14.84 -5.53 2.92
N ALA A 31 15.64 -4.48 3.00
CA ALA A 31 15.13 -3.15 3.26
C ALA A 31 14.51 -2.70 1.94
N GLY A 32 13.24 -3.02 1.74
CA GLY A 32 12.46 -2.39 0.69
C GLY A 32 12.64 -0.89 0.86
N ASP A 33 13.09 -0.24 -0.21
CA ASP A 33 13.22 1.21 -0.20
C ASP A 33 11.90 1.80 0.34
N PRO A 34 11.95 2.67 1.36
CA PRO A 34 10.75 3.33 1.81
C PRO A 34 10.20 4.12 0.63
N VAL A 35 9.02 3.74 0.17
CA VAL A 35 8.28 4.54 -0.81
C VAL A 35 7.97 5.85 -0.11
N PRO A 36 8.50 6.97 -0.57
CA PRO A 36 8.39 8.24 0.13
C PRO A 36 7.03 8.89 -0.09
N THR A 37 6.56 9.62 0.86
CA THR A 37 5.16 10.04 1.02
C THR A 37 5.00 11.46 1.59
N ALA A 38 4.07 12.32 1.15
CA ALA A 38 3.75 13.69 1.59
C ALA A 38 2.27 13.93 1.98
N ALA A 39 2.00 14.94 2.79
CA ALA A 39 0.71 15.24 3.40
C ALA A 39 -0.28 16.02 2.50
N PRO A 40 -1.60 15.87 2.68
CA PRO A 40 -2.61 16.55 1.88
C PRO A 40 -2.85 18.00 2.32
N GLN A 41 -3.23 18.82 1.37
CA GLN A 41 -3.89 20.11 1.62
C GLN A 41 -5.36 20.01 1.20
N GLY A 42 -6.22 20.36 2.12
CA GLY A 42 -7.66 20.28 1.93
C GLY A 42 -8.22 21.27 0.93
N SER A 43 -9.30 20.89 0.30
CA SER A 43 -10.12 21.71 -0.57
C SER A 43 -10.81 22.83 0.21
N SER A 44 -10.76 24.04 -0.28
CA SER A 44 -11.42 25.21 0.27
C SER A 44 -12.93 25.15 0.11
N ALA A 45 -13.64 24.83 1.18
CA ALA A 45 -14.98 25.35 1.40
C ALA A 45 -14.82 26.52 2.39
N SER A 46 -15.37 27.68 2.04
CA SER A 46 -15.27 28.92 2.81
C SER A 46 -16.03 28.80 4.14
N GLY A 47 -15.27 28.63 5.20
CA GLY A 47 -15.75 28.68 6.58
C GLY A 47 -14.60 29.12 7.48
N SER A 48 -14.83 30.14 8.31
CA SER A 48 -13.91 30.93 9.14
C SER A 48 -12.76 30.12 9.77
N SER A 49 -11.55 30.52 9.43
CA SER A 49 -10.29 29.88 9.81
C SER A 49 -9.79 30.33 11.18
N THR A 50 -9.51 29.38 12.06
CA THR A 50 -8.52 29.52 13.14
C THR A 50 -7.12 29.29 12.55
N PRO A 51 -6.08 30.04 12.95
CA PRO A 51 -4.77 29.94 12.31
C PRO A 51 -4.04 28.66 12.69
N VAL A 52 -3.76 27.84 11.69
CA VAL A 52 -2.82 26.73 11.77
C VAL A 52 -1.39 27.29 11.83
N PRO A 53 -0.46 26.69 12.63
CA PRO A 53 0.93 27.13 12.63
C PRO A 53 1.52 27.01 11.23
N GLN A 54 2.03 28.11 10.69
CA GLN A 54 2.76 28.11 9.42
C GLN A 54 4.02 27.25 9.57
N VAL A 55 4.07 26.17 8.83
CA VAL A 55 5.33 25.49 8.51
C VAL A 55 6.14 26.48 7.67
N THR A 56 7.22 26.98 8.24
CA THR A 56 8.17 27.84 7.54
C THR A 56 8.67 27.11 6.30
N SER A 57 8.35 27.64 5.13
CA SER A 57 8.89 27.18 3.86
C SER A 57 10.42 27.16 3.93
N ALA A 58 11.02 26.05 3.54
CA ALA A 58 12.46 25.96 3.34
C ALA A 58 12.93 27.12 2.44
N PRO A 59 14.13 27.69 2.69
CA PRO A 59 14.65 28.78 1.88
C PRO A 59 14.72 28.33 0.43
N ALA A 60 14.14 29.14 -0.46
CA ALA A 60 14.20 28.92 -1.88
C ALA A 60 15.67 28.83 -2.31
N VAL A 61 16.08 27.70 -2.80
CA VAL A 61 17.36 27.52 -3.48
C VAL A 61 17.35 28.49 -4.67
N PRO A 62 18.40 29.32 -4.90
CA PRO A 62 18.44 30.21 -6.03
C PRO A 62 18.30 29.40 -7.32
N SER A 63 17.28 29.67 -8.11
CA SER A 63 17.04 29.04 -9.39
C SER A 63 18.18 29.43 -10.34
N VAL A 64 19.17 28.61 -10.44
CA VAL A 64 20.00 28.57 -11.64
C VAL A 64 19.06 28.13 -12.74
N SER A 65 18.88 28.94 -13.78
CA SER A 65 18.11 28.59 -14.96
C SER A 65 18.85 27.49 -15.72
N SER A 66 18.82 26.27 -15.20
CA SER A 66 19.33 25.10 -15.87
C SER A 66 18.39 24.78 -17.04
N LYS A 67 18.95 24.50 -18.19
CA LYS A 67 18.17 24.21 -19.39
C LYS A 67 17.52 22.84 -19.23
N ILE A 68 16.21 22.77 -19.50
CA ILE A 68 15.47 21.50 -19.50
C ILE A 68 16.03 20.61 -20.61
N VAL A 69 16.31 19.36 -20.26
CA VAL A 69 16.61 18.30 -21.22
C VAL A 69 15.30 17.58 -21.52
N GLU A 70 14.89 17.59 -22.79
CA GLU A 70 13.69 16.87 -23.22
C GLU A 70 14.02 15.38 -23.34
N GLY A 71 13.09 14.53 -22.82
CA GLY A 71 13.22 13.08 -22.88
C GLY A 71 14.15 12.51 -21.81
N GLY A 72 14.76 11.39 -22.16
CA GLY A 72 15.63 10.60 -21.28
C GLY A 72 14.90 9.53 -20.47
N THR A 73 15.68 8.58 -19.95
CA THR A 73 15.16 7.44 -19.14
C THR A 73 15.47 7.67 -17.68
N PHE A 74 14.44 7.62 -16.82
CA PHE A 74 14.62 7.65 -15.38
C PHE A 74 14.86 6.24 -14.85
N LEU A 75 15.99 6.02 -14.17
CA LEU A 75 16.47 4.72 -13.68
C LEU A 75 16.23 4.61 -12.18
N ARG A 76 15.61 3.52 -11.74
CA ARG A 76 15.45 3.20 -10.32
C ARG A 76 15.37 1.70 -10.07
N LEU A 77 15.55 1.29 -8.81
CA LEU A 77 15.22 -0.07 -8.41
C LEU A 77 13.71 -0.28 -8.36
N GLY A 78 13.28 -1.49 -8.67
CA GLY A 78 11.91 -1.96 -8.56
C GLY A 78 11.84 -3.34 -7.92
N ALA A 79 10.63 -3.89 -7.89
CA ALA A 79 10.36 -5.26 -7.49
C ALA A 79 9.40 -5.89 -8.49
N ASP A 80 9.41 -7.22 -8.61
CA ASP A 80 8.39 -7.91 -9.40
C ASP A 80 7.00 -7.62 -8.82
N PRO A 81 6.04 -7.11 -9.63
CA PRO A 81 4.67 -6.98 -9.18
C PRO A 81 4.02 -8.36 -9.07
N PRO A 82 3.31 -8.67 -7.96
CA PRO A 82 2.41 -9.83 -7.91
C PRO A 82 1.42 -9.87 -9.08
N THR A 83 0.99 -8.71 -9.55
CA THR A 83 0.13 -8.56 -10.72
C THR A 83 0.33 -7.22 -11.43
N LEU A 84 0.06 -7.19 -12.74
CA LEU A 84 -0.14 -5.95 -13.51
C LEU A 84 -1.61 -5.73 -13.88
N ASP A 85 -2.53 -6.60 -13.43
CA ASP A 85 -3.97 -6.35 -13.51
C ASP A 85 -4.38 -5.36 -12.41
N PRO A 86 -4.82 -4.13 -12.72
CA PRO A 86 -5.14 -3.13 -11.69
C PRO A 86 -6.33 -3.56 -10.82
N HIS A 87 -7.24 -4.39 -11.32
CA HIS A 87 -8.35 -4.88 -10.52
C HIS A 87 -7.93 -5.90 -9.44
N LEU A 88 -6.76 -6.54 -9.62
CA LEU A 88 -6.19 -7.52 -8.67
C LEU A 88 -5.12 -6.92 -7.76
N THR A 89 -4.84 -5.63 -7.91
CA THR A 89 -3.82 -4.94 -7.11
C THR A 89 -4.23 -4.85 -5.64
N THR A 90 -3.36 -5.35 -4.75
CA THR A 90 -3.56 -5.32 -3.29
C THR A 90 -2.32 -4.85 -2.53
N ASP A 91 -1.27 -4.49 -3.25
CA ASP A 91 0.03 -4.14 -2.69
C ASP A 91 0.71 -2.99 -3.45
N VAL A 92 1.69 -2.36 -2.79
CA VAL A 92 2.41 -1.21 -3.34
C VAL A 92 3.24 -1.59 -4.56
N ASN A 93 3.85 -2.79 -4.60
CA ASN A 93 4.71 -3.20 -5.71
C ASN A 93 3.92 -3.34 -7.02
N SER A 94 2.65 -3.80 -6.95
CA SER A 94 1.75 -3.80 -8.11
C SER A 94 1.24 -2.39 -8.42
N ALA A 95 0.87 -1.61 -7.39
CA ALA A 95 0.23 -0.31 -7.55
C ALA A 95 1.13 0.73 -8.22
N ILE A 96 2.45 0.77 -7.92
CA ILE A 96 3.39 1.74 -8.51
C ILE A 96 3.48 1.66 -10.03
N TYR A 97 3.22 0.50 -10.62
CA TYR A 97 3.15 0.32 -12.07
C TYR A 97 1.74 0.57 -12.60
N ALA A 98 0.72 0.07 -11.87
CA ALA A 98 -0.67 0.21 -12.30
C ALA A 98 -1.08 1.67 -12.47
N VAL A 99 -0.69 2.56 -11.55
CA VAL A 99 -1.02 4.00 -11.60
C VAL A 99 -0.34 4.76 -12.74
N GLU A 100 0.72 4.21 -13.33
CA GLU A 100 1.40 4.82 -14.48
C GLU A 100 0.87 4.25 -15.82
N ILE A 101 0.40 2.99 -15.83
CA ILE A 101 -0.09 2.32 -17.04
C ILE A 101 -1.58 2.56 -17.25
N PHE A 102 -2.36 2.63 -16.19
CA PHE A 102 -3.81 2.75 -16.24
C PHE A 102 -4.30 4.03 -15.57
N GLY A 103 -5.58 4.33 -15.72
CA GLY A 103 -6.25 5.43 -15.04
C GLY A 103 -7.73 5.13 -14.83
N GLY A 104 -8.35 5.89 -13.93
CA GLY A 104 -9.76 5.80 -13.58
C GLY A 104 -10.52 7.09 -13.88
N LEU A 105 -11.73 7.23 -13.32
CA LEU A 105 -12.47 8.50 -13.39
C LEU A 105 -11.73 9.60 -12.65
N MET A 106 -11.15 9.29 -11.50
CA MET A 106 -10.47 10.22 -10.61
C MET A 106 -9.01 9.81 -10.43
N THR A 107 -8.17 10.78 -10.06
CA THR A 107 -6.77 10.56 -9.68
C THR A 107 -6.38 11.54 -8.57
N ILE A 108 -5.18 11.38 -8.04
CA ILE A 108 -4.59 12.29 -7.07
C ILE A 108 -3.50 13.10 -7.78
N ASP A 109 -3.53 14.43 -7.66
CA ASP A 109 -2.54 15.30 -8.26
C ASP A 109 -1.28 15.47 -7.39
N LYS A 110 -0.31 16.25 -7.89
CA LYS A 110 0.93 16.53 -7.15
C LYS A 110 0.76 17.30 -5.84
N ASN A 111 -0.41 17.88 -5.59
CA ASN A 111 -0.75 18.55 -4.33
C ASN A 111 -1.64 17.67 -3.44
N ILE A 112 -1.81 16.40 -3.79
CA ILE A 112 -2.64 15.40 -3.10
C ILE A 112 -4.14 15.78 -3.13
N ALA A 113 -4.55 16.56 -4.09
CA ALA A 113 -5.94 16.85 -4.34
C ALA A 113 -6.58 15.76 -5.21
N ILE A 114 -7.83 15.37 -4.88
CA ILE A 114 -8.63 14.49 -5.72
C ILE A 114 -9.10 15.29 -6.93
N VAL A 115 -8.67 14.87 -8.12
CA VAL A 115 -8.95 15.55 -9.39
C VAL A 115 -9.47 14.57 -10.43
N GLY A 116 -10.10 15.08 -11.50
CA GLY A 116 -10.53 14.23 -12.59
C GLY A 116 -9.36 13.75 -13.44
N ASP A 117 -9.28 12.43 -13.66
CA ASP A 117 -8.38 11.81 -14.63
C ASP A 117 -9.11 11.66 -15.98
N LEU A 118 -9.74 10.53 -16.25
CA LEU A 118 -10.58 10.35 -17.45
C LEU A 118 -11.83 11.25 -17.41
N ALA A 119 -12.32 11.61 -16.21
CA ALA A 119 -13.35 12.61 -16.06
C ALA A 119 -12.79 14.04 -16.26
N GLU A 120 -13.37 14.83 -17.18
CA GLU A 120 -13.07 16.26 -17.28
C GLU A 120 -13.80 17.09 -16.23
N GLY A 121 -14.88 16.53 -15.65
CA GLY A 121 -15.66 17.12 -14.59
C GLY A 121 -16.79 16.21 -14.15
N TRP A 122 -17.37 16.56 -13.01
CA TRP A 122 -18.49 15.82 -12.43
C TRP A 122 -19.44 16.78 -11.71
N ASP A 123 -20.68 16.32 -11.52
CA ASP A 123 -21.72 17.01 -10.74
C ASP A 123 -22.34 16.01 -9.76
N VAL A 124 -22.42 16.40 -8.49
CA VAL A 124 -23.08 15.60 -7.45
C VAL A 124 -24.51 16.09 -7.27
N SER A 125 -25.47 15.16 -7.21
CA SER A 125 -26.87 15.46 -6.97
C SER A 125 -27.09 16.14 -5.60
N SER A 126 -28.20 16.84 -5.45
CA SER A 126 -28.50 17.59 -4.22
C SER A 126 -28.66 16.71 -2.96
N ASP A 127 -28.95 15.41 -3.13
CA ASP A 127 -29.00 14.42 -2.06
C ASP A 127 -27.64 13.76 -1.80
N GLY A 128 -26.60 14.13 -2.57
CA GLY A 128 -25.24 13.59 -2.44
C GLY A 128 -25.06 12.16 -2.92
N ALA A 129 -26.10 11.48 -3.39
CA ALA A 129 -26.06 10.05 -3.68
C ALA A 129 -25.71 9.71 -5.13
N THR A 130 -25.88 10.63 -6.09
CA THR A 130 -25.60 10.37 -7.50
C THR A 130 -24.59 11.35 -8.04
N THR A 131 -23.50 10.83 -8.62
CA THR A 131 -22.49 11.63 -9.31
C THR A 131 -22.60 11.41 -10.81
N THR A 132 -22.71 12.50 -11.56
CA THR A 132 -22.67 12.51 -13.04
C THR A 132 -21.28 12.87 -13.52
N PHE A 133 -20.61 11.96 -14.19
CA PHE A 133 -19.25 12.17 -14.75
C PHE A 133 -19.32 12.48 -16.25
N ARG A 134 -18.49 13.42 -16.69
CA ARG A 134 -18.22 13.75 -18.09
C ARG A 134 -16.82 13.31 -18.46
N ILE A 135 -16.69 12.45 -19.47
CA ILE A 135 -15.41 11.88 -19.91
C ILE A 135 -14.72 12.84 -20.87
N ARG A 136 -13.42 13.02 -20.73
CA ARG A 136 -12.59 13.85 -21.59
C ARG A 136 -12.72 13.42 -23.06
N PRO A 137 -12.91 14.37 -24.00
CA PRO A 137 -13.01 14.05 -25.44
C PRO A 137 -11.71 13.47 -26.02
N ASN A 138 -10.57 13.76 -25.41
CA ASN A 138 -9.25 13.31 -25.81
C ASN A 138 -8.75 12.10 -25.00
N ALA A 139 -9.58 11.52 -24.13
CA ALA A 139 -9.22 10.29 -23.41
C ALA A 139 -9.10 9.11 -24.37
N LYS A 140 -7.94 8.46 -24.38
CA LYS A 140 -7.60 7.34 -25.25
C LYS A 140 -6.94 6.21 -24.48
N PHE A 141 -7.16 5.00 -24.95
CA PHE A 141 -6.29 3.87 -24.64
C PHE A 141 -4.96 3.99 -25.39
N HIS A 142 -3.96 3.25 -24.97
CA HIS A 142 -2.62 3.27 -25.56
C HIS A 142 -2.60 2.89 -27.05
N ASN A 143 -3.55 2.11 -27.53
CA ASN A 143 -3.70 1.79 -28.96
C ASN A 143 -4.36 2.91 -29.78
N GLY A 144 -4.75 4.03 -29.15
CA GLY A 144 -5.37 5.19 -29.80
C GLY A 144 -6.89 5.15 -29.83
N ARG A 145 -7.56 4.06 -29.41
CA ARG A 145 -9.02 3.97 -29.28
C ARG A 145 -9.52 4.94 -28.20
N SER A 146 -10.57 5.68 -28.49
CA SER A 146 -11.19 6.58 -27.51
C SER A 146 -11.82 5.79 -26.35
N VAL A 147 -11.68 6.32 -25.14
CA VAL A 147 -12.38 5.80 -23.96
C VAL A 147 -13.83 6.26 -23.98
N THR A 148 -14.74 5.36 -23.62
CA THR A 148 -16.19 5.61 -23.55
C THR A 148 -16.74 5.35 -22.16
N ALA A 149 -17.94 5.86 -21.88
CA ALA A 149 -18.69 5.55 -20.66
C ALA A 149 -19.02 4.04 -20.54
N GLY A 150 -19.14 3.36 -21.68
CA GLY A 150 -19.32 1.91 -21.72
C GLY A 150 -18.10 1.13 -21.23
N ASP A 151 -16.88 1.63 -21.56
CA ASP A 151 -15.64 1.03 -21.07
C ASP A 151 -15.54 1.14 -19.54
N ILE A 152 -15.92 2.30 -18.98
CA ILE A 152 -15.92 2.53 -17.53
C ILE A 152 -16.91 1.59 -16.83
N LYS A 153 -18.16 1.52 -17.34
CA LYS A 153 -19.17 0.60 -16.78
C LYS A 153 -18.66 -0.83 -16.82
N TRP A 154 -18.18 -1.30 -17.97
CA TRP A 154 -17.67 -2.65 -18.11
C TRP A 154 -16.50 -2.96 -17.17
N SER A 155 -15.59 -2.00 -16.99
CA SER A 155 -14.43 -2.17 -16.09
C SER A 155 -14.85 -2.33 -14.65
N LEU A 156 -15.77 -1.50 -14.16
CA LEU A 156 -16.29 -1.61 -12.79
C LEU A 156 -17.11 -2.90 -12.60
N GLU A 157 -17.87 -3.31 -13.62
CA GLU A 157 -18.60 -4.59 -13.61
C GLU A 157 -17.65 -5.80 -13.63
N ARG A 158 -16.50 -5.69 -14.35
CA ARG A 158 -15.45 -6.71 -14.31
C ARG A 158 -14.80 -6.78 -12.93
N ALA A 159 -14.46 -5.64 -12.34
CA ALA A 159 -13.88 -5.60 -10.99
C ALA A 159 -14.82 -6.24 -9.95
N ALA A 160 -16.12 -6.07 -10.09
CA ALA A 160 -17.13 -6.67 -9.22
C ALA A 160 -17.61 -8.06 -9.67
N ASP A 161 -17.06 -8.63 -10.76
CA ASP A 161 -17.39 -9.99 -11.19
C ASP A 161 -16.73 -11.01 -10.25
N PRO A 162 -17.48 -11.98 -9.68
CA PRO A 162 -16.88 -13.06 -8.87
C PRO A 162 -15.75 -13.80 -9.58
N ALA A 163 -15.82 -13.94 -10.91
CA ALA A 163 -14.79 -14.60 -11.70
C ALA A 163 -13.47 -13.81 -11.81
N THR A 164 -13.47 -12.53 -11.47
CA THR A 164 -12.26 -11.69 -11.44
C THR A 164 -11.48 -11.90 -10.13
N GLU A 165 -12.18 -12.30 -9.06
CA GLU A 165 -11.58 -12.49 -7.73
C GLU A 165 -10.86 -11.22 -7.20
N ALA A 166 -11.40 -10.04 -7.53
CA ALA A 166 -10.82 -8.75 -7.13
C ALA A 166 -11.07 -8.50 -5.64
N PHE A 167 -10.09 -8.81 -4.80
CA PHE A 167 -10.16 -8.76 -3.35
C PHE A 167 -10.66 -7.42 -2.81
N ASN A 168 -10.15 -6.31 -3.38
CA ASN A 168 -10.47 -4.95 -2.94
C ASN A 168 -11.78 -4.40 -3.52
N ALA A 169 -12.48 -5.11 -4.41
CA ALA A 169 -13.69 -4.59 -5.05
C ALA A 169 -14.82 -4.32 -4.06
N SER A 170 -14.99 -5.14 -3.01
CA SER A 170 -16.02 -4.93 -1.99
C SER A 170 -15.79 -3.65 -1.18
N VAL A 171 -14.54 -3.33 -0.85
CA VAL A 171 -14.16 -2.17 -0.04
C VAL A 171 -14.24 -0.87 -0.84
N PHE A 172 -13.67 -0.84 -2.04
CA PHE A 172 -13.58 0.40 -2.82
C PHE A 172 -14.81 0.68 -3.69
N LEU A 173 -15.51 -0.35 -4.14
CA LEU A 173 -16.68 -0.21 -5.02
C LEU A 173 -18.01 -0.54 -4.32
N GLY A 174 -17.97 -1.15 -3.13
CA GLY A 174 -19.15 -1.67 -2.43
C GLY A 174 -20.19 -0.61 -2.02
N ASP A 175 -19.82 0.67 -2.07
CA ASP A 175 -20.73 1.80 -1.86
C ASP A 175 -21.67 2.03 -3.08
N ILE A 176 -21.29 1.55 -4.27
CA ILE A 176 -22.09 1.72 -5.49
C ILE A 176 -23.26 0.73 -5.45
N VAL A 177 -24.47 1.24 -5.66
CA VAL A 177 -25.70 0.43 -5.68
C VAL A 177 -25.59 -0.68 -6.72
N GLY A 178 -25.81 -1.92 -6.30
CA GLY A 178 -25.74 -3.11 -7.15
C GLY A 178 -24.37 -3.79 -7.22
N VAL A 179 -23.33 -3.24 -6.61
CA VAL A 179 -22.00 -3.90 -6.55
C VAL A 179 -22.04 -5.14 -5.69
N ARG A 180 -22.69 -5.12 -4.54
CA ARG A 180 -22.81 -6.30 -3.65
C ARG A 180 -23.54 -7.47 -4.32
N GLU A 181 -24.59 -7.16 -5.08
CA GLU A 181 -25.32 -8.15 -5.88
C GLU A 181 -24.45 -8.71 -7.00
N ARG A 182 -23.62 -7.85 -7.63
CA ARG A 182 -22.68 -8.29 -8.66
C ARG A 182 -21.57 -9.18 -8.09
N LEU A 183 -20.97 -8.81 -6.97
CA LEU A 183 -19.94 -9.57 -6.26
C LEU A 183 -20.45 -10.95 -5.81
N SER A 184 -21.70 -11.04 -5.39
CA SER A 184 -22.32 -12.30 -4.99
C SER A 184 -22.79 -13.18 -6.18
N GLY A 185 -22.70 -12.68 -7.42
CA GLY A 185 -23.22 -13.33 -8.62
C GLY A 185 -24.75 -13.26 -8.75
N ALA A 186 -25.44 -12.54 -7.88
CA ALA A 186 -26.91 -12.38 -7.95
C ALA A 186 -27.33 -11.45 -9.10
N ALA A 187 -26.42 -10.60 -9.60
CA ALA A 187 -26.64 -9.72 -10.73
C ALA A 187 -25.50 -9.82 -11.75
N THR A 188 -25.80 -9.56 -13.03
CA THR A 188 -24.83 -9.49 -14.10
C THR A 188 -24.35 -8.06 -14.40
N GLU A 189 -25.06 -7.07 -13.89
CA GLU A 189 -24.78 -5.64 -14.06
C GLU A 189 -24.83 -4.92 -12.71
N ILE A 190 -24.12 -3.79 -12.63
CA ILE A 190 -24.19 -2.87 -11.48
C ILE A 190 -25.30 -1.86 -11.75
N SER A 191 -26.42 -1.97 -11.03
CA SER A 191 -27.61 -1.15 -11.25
C SER A 191 -27.42 0.35 -10.97
N GLY A 192 -26.46 0.71 -10.10
CA GLY A 192 -26.08 2.08 -9.79
C GLY A 192 -25.26 2.78 -10.88
N ILE A 193 -24.79 2.06 -11.92
CA ILE A 193 -24.01 2.65 -13.01
C ILE A 193 -24.87 2.73 -14.27
N ARG A 194 -25.14 3.96 -14.73
CA ARG A 194 -25.94 4.19 -15.92
C ARG A 194 -25.17 5.01 -16.97
N VAL A 195 -24.97 4.42 -18.12
CA VAL A 195 -24.44 5.11 -19.30
C VAL A 195 -25.54 5.95 -19.92
N ILE A 196 -25.33 7.27 -20.02
CA ILE A 196 -26.24 8.23 -20.63
C ILE A 196 -25.93 8.38 -22.13
N ASN A 197 -24.66 8.47 -22.46
CA ASN A 197 -24.10 8.47 -23.81
C ASN A 197 -22.61 8.10 -23.74
N ASP A 198 -21.91 8.05 -24.87
CA ASP A 198 -20.51 7.62 -24.94
C ASP A 198 -19.56 8.40 -24.01
N ARG A 199 -19.95 9.61 -23.59
CA ARG A 199 -19.11 10.50 -22.78
C ARG A 199 -19.71 10.91 -21.44
N THR A 200 -20.82 10.31 -21.06
CA THR A 200 -21.52 10.68 -19.82
C THR A 200 -22.07 9.43 -19.15
N LEU A 201 -21.75 9.26 -17.89
CA LEU A 201 -22.34 8.23 -17.05
C LEU A 201 -22.73 8.81 -15.68
N THR A 202 -23.63 8.13 -15.00
CA THR A 202 -23.94 8.38 -13.60
C THR A 202 -23.54 7.18 -12.76
N ILE A 203 -23.03 7.48 -11.55
CA ILE A 203 -22.79 6.47 -10.50
C ILE A 203 -23.61 6.88 -9.30
N THR A 204 -24.45 5.97 -8.82
CA THR A 204 -25.30 6.13 -7.64
C THR A 204 -24.78 5.25 -6.52
N ILE A 205 -24.57 5.82 -5.34
CA ILE A 205 -24.15 5.14 -4.11
C ILE A 205 -25.34 4.99 -3.15
N ASP A 206 -25.23 4.07 -2.21
CA ASP A 206 -26.25 3.71 -1.22
C ASP A 206 -26.63 4.87 -0.27
N ALA A 207 -25.66 5.74 0.05
CA ALA A 207 -25.83 6.95 0.83
C ALA A 207 -24.74 7.98 0.49
N PRO A 208 -24.92 9.28 0.77
CA PRO A 208 -23.86 10.29 0.62
C PRO A 208 -22.66 9.92 1.48
N LYS A 209 -21.46 9.90 0.88
CA LYS A 209 -20.20 9.56 1.56
C LYS A 209 -19.12 10.57 1.17
N PRO A 210 -18.51 11.28 2.15
CA PRO A 210 -17.53 12.33 1.86
C PRO A 210 -16.31 11.85 1.07
N TYR A 211 -15.91 10.59 1.28
CA TYR A 211 -14.72 9.98 0.72
C TYR A 211 -14.95 9.19 -0.58
N PHE A 212 -16.18 9.10 -1.09
CA PHE A 212 -16.50 8.24 -2.24
C PHE A 212 -15.63 8.52 -3.48
N LEU A 213 -15.41 9.81 -3.82
CA LEU A 213 -14.57 10.16 -4.97
C LEU A 213 -13.11 9.75 -4.78
N SER A 214 -12.64 9.72 -3.54
CA SER A 214 -11.29 9.26 -3.21
C SER A 214 -11.12 7.77 -3.49
N LYS A 215 -12.13 6.94 -3.21
CA LYS A 215 -12.11 5.49 -3.55
C LYS A 215 -11.94 5.24 -5.04
N LEU A 216 -12.44 6.14 -5.89
CA LEU A 216 -12.29 6.03 -7.34
C LEU A 216 -10.88 6.35 -7.87
N THR A 217 -9.93 6.67 -7.00
CA THR A 217 -8.50 6.81 -7.36
C THR A 217 -7.72 5.51 -7.21
N TYR A 218 -8.32 4.49 -6.59
CA TYR A 218 -7.66 3.21 -6.34
C TYR A 218 -7.69 2.30 -7.59
N PRO A 219 -6.64 1.51 -7.85
CA PRO A 219 -6.51 0.71 -9.08
C PRO A 219 -7.69 -0.20 -9.41
N VAL A 220 -8.43 -0.73 -8.43
CA VAL A 220 -9.61 -1.57 -8.68
C VAL A 220 -10.73 -0.84 -9.44
N SER A 221 -10.71 0.51 -9.47
CA SER A 221 -11.65 1.35 -10.23
C SER A 221 -11.13 1.77 -11.61
N PHE A 222 -9.91 1.35 -12.01
CA PHE A 222 -9.30 1.78 -13.25
C PHE A 222 -9.96 1.16 -14.47
N VAL A 223 -9.85 1.88 -15.59
CA VAL A 223 -10.53 1.53 -16.84
C VAL A 223 -9.64 0.66 -17.71
N LEU A 224 -10.20 -0.45 -18.14
CA LEU A 224 -9.55 -1.45 -18.97
C LEU A 224 -10.16 -1.52 -20.36
N ASP A 225 -9.35 -1.87 -21.35
CA ASP A 225 -9.83 -2.20 -22.68
C ASP A 225 -10.32 -3.66 -22.70
N ARG A 226 -11.63 -3.82 -22.90
CA ARG A 226 -12.28 -5.14 -22.92
C ARG A 226 -11.64 -6.08 -23.91
N GLU A 227 -11.37 -5.64 -25.14
CA GLU A 227 -10.77 -6.48 -26.20
C GLU A 227 -9.38 -6.96 -25.80
N ASN A 228 -8.59 -6.10 -25.13
CA ASN A 228 -7.27 -6.47 -24.62
C ASN A 228 -7.38 -7.53 -23.51
N VAL A 229 -8.25 -7.32 -22.51
CA VAL A 229 -8.45 -8.29 -21.41
C VAL A 229 -8.95 -9.64 -21.94
N GLU A 230 -9.93 -9.64 -22.86
CA GLU A 230 -10.51 -10.85 -23.45
C GLU A 230 -9.56 -11.56 -24.44
N SER A 231 -8.42 -10.97 -24.82
CA SER A 231 -7.38 -11.60 -25.65
C SER A 231 -6.71 -12.80 -24.97
N GLY A 232 -6.88 -12.96 -23.67
CA GLY A 232 -6.39 -14.10 -22.89
C GLY A 232 -5.38 -13.72 -21.82
N ARG A 233 -4.90 -14.68 -21.03
CA ARG A 233 -4.11 -14.44 -19.82
C ARG A 233 -2.82 -13.64 -20.00
N LYS A 234 -2.33 -13.47 -21.21
CA LYS A 234 -1.10 -12.71 -21.49
C LYS A 234 -1.32 -11.21 -21.62
N TRP A 235 -2.56 -10.72 -21.58
CA TRP A 235 -2.86 -9.31 -21.73
C TRP A 235 -2.13 -8.42 -20.71
N ILE A 236 -1.84 -8.93 -19.51
CA ILE A 236 -1.09 -8.20 -18.46
C ILE A 236 0.35 -7.90 -18.85
N PHE A 237 0.94 -8.63 -19.80
CA PHE A 237 2.28 -8.36 -20.34
C PHE A 237 2.27 -7.44 -21.57
N GLU A 238 1.09 -7.19 -22.13
CA GLU A 238 0.86 -6.25 -23.23
C GLU A 238 -0.41 -5.41 -22.93
N PRO A 239 -0.44 -4.68 -21.81
CA PRO A 239 -1.63 -3.98 -21.36
C PRO A 239 -1.95 -2.78 -22.25
N ASN A 240 -3.21 -2.64 -22.64
CA ASN A 240 -3.73 -1.47 -23.33
C ASN A 240 -4.40 -0.53 -22.31
N GLY A 241 -3.59 0.22 -21.57
CA GLY A 241 -4.04 1.13 -20.52
C GLY A 241 -4.41 2.52 -21.02
N THR A 242 -4.63 3.42 -20.08
CA THR A 242 -5.00 4.84 -20.32
C THR A 242 -4.07 5.84 -19.65
N GLY A 243 -3.05 5.32 -18.94
CA GLY A 243 -2.10 6.11 -18.14
C GLY A 243 -1.06 6.89 -18.95
N PRO A 244 -0.21 7.66 -18.27
CA PRO A 244 0.82 8.49 -18.91
C PRO A 244 1.94 7.69 -19.57
N PHE A 245 2.10 6.41 -19.18
CA PHE A 245 3.09 5.50 -19.73
C PHE A 245 2.45 4.20 -20.21
N ARG A 246 3.13 3.55 -21.16
CA ARG A 246 2.84 2.20 -21.65
C ARG A 246 3.83 1.21 -21.05
N LEU A 247 3.43 -0.02 -20.85
CA LEU A 247 4.39 -1.08 -20.63
C LEU A 247 5.19 -1.29 -21.92
N GLY A 248 6.49 -0.99 -21.89
CA GLY A 248 7.41 -1.19 -23.02
C GLY A 248 7.99 -2.60 -23.00
N GLU A 249 8.50 -3.03 -21.84
CA GLU A 249 9.06 -4.36 -21.63
C GLU A 249 8.88 -4.78 -20.18
N TYR A 250 8.67 -6.07 -19.94
CA TYR A 250 8.74 -6.66 -18.61
C TYR A 250 9.37 -8.04 -18.69
N ILE A 251 10.55 -8.15 -18.10
CA ILE A 251 11.27 -9.41 -17.92
C ILE A 251 11.31 -9.69 -16.41
N PRO A 252 10.48 -10.64 -15.90
CA PRO A 252 10.42 -10.94 -14.48
C PRO A 252 11.81 -11.24 -13.88
N GLY A 253 12.07 -10.64 -12.72
CA GLY A 253 13.36 -10.74 -12.03
C GLY A 253 14.49 -9.91 -12.65
N GLU A 254 14.27 -9.16 -13.73
CA GLU A 254 15.32 -8.39 -14.41
C GLU A 254 14.94 -6.91 -14.56
N VAL A 255 13.90 -6.59 -15.34
CA VAL A 255 13.57 -5.22 -15.70
C VAL A 255 12.09 -5.03 -16.00
N LEU A 256 11.55 -3.87 -15.63
CA LEU A 256 10.27 -3.37 -16.11
C LEU A 256 10.48 -1.96 -16.68
N LEU A 257 10.17 -1.80 -17.97
CA LEU A 257 10.32 -0.56 -18.71
C LEU A 257 8.96 0.06 -19.00
N LEU A 258 8.75 1.29 -18.59
CA LEU A 258 7.61 2.12 -18.96
C LEU A 258 8.05 3.14 -20.02
N THR A 259 7.32 3.24 -21.12
CA THR A 259 7.57 4.20 -22.20
C THR A 259 6.47 5.24 -22.30
N ARG A 260 6.82 6.49 -22.59
CA ARG A 260 5.89 7.61 -22.66
C ARG A 260 4.73 7.35 -23.62
N PHE A 261 3.51 7.75 -23.21
CA PHE A 261 2.34 7.81 -24.07
C PHE A 261 2.13 9.25 -24.55
N GLU A 262 2.39 9.50 -25.84
CA GLU A 262 2.34 10.86 -26.42
C GLU A 262 0.93 11.48 -26.40
N ASP A 263 -0.10 10.64 -26.58
CA ASP A 263 -1.50 11.08 -26.63
C ASP A 263 -2.18 11.10 -25.25
N TYR A 264 -1.40 11.09 -24.16
CA TYR A 264 -1.99 11.12 -22.82
C TYR A 264 -2.87 12.36 -22.62
N HIS A 265 -4.09 12.16 -22.15
CA HIS A 265 -5.14 13.18 -22.14
C HIS A 265 -4.87 14.40 -21.22
N LEU A 266 -3.97 14.27 -20.24
CA LEU A 266 -3.49 15.37 -19.40
C LEU A 266 -2.13 15.94 -19.86
N GLY A 267 -1.71 15.61 -21.07
CA GLY A 267 -0.42 15.94 -21.66
C GLY A 267 0.65 14.87 -21.43
N PRO A 268 1.56 14.65 -22.40
CA PRO A 268 2.59 13.63 -22.31
C PRO A 268 3.55 13.90 -21.16
N ALA A 269 4.16 12.84 -20.65
CA ALA A 269 5.28 12.92 -19.71
C ALA A 269 6.47 13.65 -20.36
N LYS A 270 7.32 14.28 -19.56
CA LYS A 270 8.55 14.92 -20.05
C LYS A 270 9.68 13.90 -20.30
N LEU A 271 9.68 12.79 -19.54
CA LEU A 271 10.58 11.65 -19.73
C LEU A 271 10.17 10.85 -20.98
N ASP A 272 11.14 10.21 -21.65
CA ASP A 272 10.86 9.20 -22.66
C ASP A 272 10.46 7.87 -22.03
N ALA A 273 11.10 7.52 -20.91
CA ALA A 273 10.88 6.24 -20.24
C ALA A 273 11.20 6.31 -18.75
N VAL A 274 10.67 5.32 -18.01
CA VAL A 274 11.06 4.96 -16.65
C VAL A 274 11.45 3.50 -16.65
N GLU A 275 12.67 3.20 -16.19
CA GLU A 275 13.18 1.84 -16.12
C GLU A 275 13.36 1.43 -14.66
N PHE A 276 12.76 0.30 -14.32
CA PHE A 276 12.85 -0.31 -13.01
C PHE A 276 13.74 -1.54 -13.11
N LEU A 277 14.92 -1.47 -12.48
CA LEU A 277 15.82 -2.60 -12.35
C LEU A 277 15.34 -3.49 -11.21
N ILE A 278 14.91 -4.71 -11.54
CA ILE A 278 14.34 -5.66 -10.55
C ILE A 278 15.44 -6.50 -9.93
N SER A 279 16.40 -6.96 -10.73
CA SER A 279 17.61 -7.63 -10.25
C SER A 279 18.72 -6.60 -10.03
N GLY A 280 18.65 -5.90 -8.92
CA GLY A 280 19.67 -4.90 -8.57
C GLY A 280 20.79 -5.47 -7.69
N GLY A 281 21.91 -4.77 -7.69
CA GLY A 281 23.03 -4.97 -6.78
C GLY A 281 22.88 -4.15 -5.49
N ASN A 282 24.02 -3.64 -4.98
CA ASN A 282 24.00 -2.67 -3.89
C ASN A 282 23.51 -1.31 -4.41
N SER A 283 22.35 -0.86 -3.94
CA SER A 283 21.69 0.35 -4.43
C SER A 283 22.52 1.62 -4.29
N MET A 284 23.33 1.73 -3.21
CA MET A 284 24.23 2.86 -3.00
C MET A 284 25.35 2.87 -4.05
N LEU A 285 25.99 1.72 -4.33
CA LEU A 285 27.02 1.62 -5.36
C LEU A 285 26.46 1.90 -6.75
N MET A 286 25.27 1.39 -7.05
CA MET A 286 24.59 1.67 -8.32
C MET A 286 24.29 3.16 -8.48
N TYR A 287 23.85 3.82 -7.42
CA TYR A 287 23.64 5.26 -7.42
C TYR A 287 24.95 6.04 -7.64
N GLU A 288 26.02 5.69 -6.93
CA GLU A 288 27.34 6.31 -7.08
C GLU A 288 27.91 6.13 -8.51
N ASN A 289 27.58 5.02 -9.17
CA ASN A 289 28.00 4.71 -10.54
C ASN A 289 27.06 5.30 -11.62
N ASP A 290 26.09 6.15 -11.26
CA ASP A 290 25.09 6.71 -12.18
C ASP A 290 24.17 5.67 -12.85
N GLU A 291 24.04 4.49 -12.25
CA GLU A 291 23.13 3.44 -12.69
C GLU A 291 21.68 3.66 -12.16
N LEU A 292 21.52 4.52 -11.15
CA LEU A 292 20.24 4.93 -10.58
C LEU A 292 20.15 6.44 -10.45
N HIS A 293 18.96 6.99 -10.64
CA HIS A 293 18.68 8.41 -10.40
C HIS A 293 18.17 8.70 -9.00
N ILE A 294 17.70 7.67 -8.28
CA ILE A 294 17.22 7.75 -6.90
C ILE A 294 17.58 6.47 -6.14
N THR A 295 17.91 6.64 -4.86
CA THR A 295 18.08 5.52 -3.93
C THR A 295 17.74 5.92 -2.49
N GLY A 296 17.28 4.96 -1.69
CA GLY A 296 17.22 5.10 -0.23
C GLY A 296 18.63 5.07 0.38
N ILE A 297 18.78 5.68 1.56
CA ILE A 297 20.04 5.64 2.31
C ILE A 297 19.90 4.62 3.43
N PRO A 298 20.63 3.49 3.42
CA PRO A 298 20.62 2.54 4.53
C PRO A 298 20.97 3.24 5.85
N LEU A 299 20.28 2.89 6.93
CA LEU A 299 20.49 3.49 8.27
C LEU A 299 21.96 3.46 8.70
N THR A 300 22.66 2.38 8.41
CA THR A 300 24.09 2.20 8.73
C THR A 300 25.00 3.18 7.99
N LEU A 301 24.57 3.74 6.87
CA LEU A 301 25.33 4.68 6.06
C LEU A 301 24.86 6.13 6.25
N LEU A 302 23.71 6.36 6.85
CA LEU A 302 23.06 7.66 6.93
C LEU A 302 23.98 8.73 7.56
N ALA A 303 24.63 8.44 8.68
CA ALA A 303 25.54 9.38 9.34
C ALA A 303 26.73 9.77 8.45
N GLY A 304 27.32 8.79 7.71
CA GLY A 304 28.44 9.03 6.81
C GLY A 304 28.05 9.79 5.53
N VAL A 305 26.85 9.52 4.99
CA VAL A 305 26.33 10.23 3.82
C VAL A 305 25.91 11.65 4.19
N SER A 306 25.41 11.86 5.41
CA SER A 306 24.99 13.19 5.90
C SER A 306 26.14 14.08 6.34
N ASP A 307 27.39 13.56 6.42
CA ASP A 307 28.56 14.38 6.75
C ASP A 307 28.78 15.44 5.66
N PRO A 308 28.87 16.74 6.00
CA PRO A 308 29.08 17.81 5.01
C PRO A 308 30.33 17.66 4.14
N SER A 309 31.31 16.87 4.55
CA SER A 309 32.50 16.54 3.76
C SER A 309 32.22 15.47 2.68
N ASN A 310 31.15 14.71 2.82
CA ASN A 310 30.74 13.73 1.83
C ASN A 310 30.02 14.44 0.65
N PRO A 311 30.48 14.26 -0.60
CA PRO A 311 29.83 14.87 -1.78
C PRO A 311 28.33 14.57 -1.86
N LEU A 312 27.90 13.36 -1.52
CA LEU A 312 26.50 12.92 -1.57
C LEU A 312 25.59 13.67 -0.58
N SER A 313 26.15 14.31 0.45
CA SER A 313 25.35 15.10 1.40
C SER A 313 24.52 16.21 0.73
N LYS A 314 24.95 16.69 -0.44
CA LYS A 314 24.27 17.73 -1.23
C LYS A 314 23.14 17.16 -2.12
N GLU A 315 23.08 15.86 -2.26
CA GLU A 315 22.09 15.15 -3.06
C GLU A 315 20.96 14.55 -2.18
N ILE A 316 21.07 14.74 -0.84
CA ILE A 316 20.05 14.30 0.11
C ILE A 316 18.80 15.14 -0.07
N VAL A 317 17.69 14.48 -0.30
CA VAL A 317 16.34 15.04 -0.27
C VAL A 317 15.59 14.45 0.93
N LEU A 318 15.05 15.32 1.78
CA LEU A 318 14.25 14.89 2.93
C LEU A 318 12.85 14.50 2.46
N ALA A 319 12.45 13.29 2.78
CA ALA A 319 11.08 12.84 2.61
C ALA A 319 10.24 13.26 3.81
N PRO A 320 9.01 13.74 3.61
CA PRO A 320 8.09 14.00 4.70
C PRO A 320 7.66 12.70 5.42
N PRO A 321 7.09 12.79 6.63
CA PRO A 321 6.47 11.64 7.29
C PRO A 321 5.43 10.95 6.40
N GLN A 322 5.42 9.63 6.41
CA GLN A 322 4.41 8.84 5.73
C GLN A 322 3.10 8.77 6.53
N PHE A 323 1.99 8.59 5.82
CA PHE A 323 0.72 8.22 6.44
C PHE A 323 0.60 6.70 6.47
N ASP A 324 1.37 6.11 7.35
CA ASP A 324 1.50 4.67 7.49
C ASP A 324 1.39 4.22 8.96
N VAL A 325 1.21 2.94 9.15
CA VAL A 325 1.39 2.25 10.41
C VAL A 325 2.01 0.88 10.15
N ASP A 326 3.16 0.62 10.78
CA ASP A 326 3.73 -0.72 10.86
C ASP A 326 3.15 -1.46 12.05
N TYR A 327 2.86 -2.75 11.90
CA TYR A 327 2.18 -3.52 12.94
C TYR A 327 2.47 -5.01 12.89
N PHE A 328 2.19 -5.70 14.00
CA PHE A 328 1.87 -7.12 14.02
C PHE A 328 0.37 -7.29 14.21
N GLY A 329 -0.24 -8.20 13.45
CA GLY A 329 -1.64 -8.56 13.56
C GLY A 329 -1.82 -9.92 14.20
N PHE A 330 -2.94 -10.08 14.92
CA PHE A 330 -3.38 -11.33 15.52
C PHE A 330 -4.66 -11.80 14.86
N ASN A 331 -4.80 -13.09 14.61
CA ASN A 331 -6.12 -13.65 14.35
C ASN A 331 -6.85 -13.79 15.69
N THR A 332 -7.87 -12.96 15.91
CA THR A 332 -8.58 -12.86 17.20
C THR A 332 -9.49 -14.05 17.48
N THR A 333 -9.64 -14.97 16.52
CA THR A 333 -10.42 -16.22 16.68
C THR A 333 -9.55 -17.41 17.03
N GLN A 334 -8.23 -17.29 16.91
CA GLN A 334 -7.29 -18.38 17.14
C GLN A 334 -6.60 -18.28 18.51
N PRO A 335 -6.49 -19.42 19.27
CA PRO A 335 -5.67 -19.45 20.48
C PRO A 335 -4.20 -19.13 20.22
N PRO A 336 -3.52 -18.38 21.11
CA PRO A 336 -4.02 -17.78 22.34
C PRO A 336 -4.59 -16.37 22.16
N PHE A 337 -4.65 -15.86 20.92
CA PHE A 337 -5.06 -14.49 20.61
C PHE A 337 -6.58 -14.29 20.64
N ASP A 338 -7.36 -15.32 20.91
CA ASP A 338 -8.80 -15.28 21.19
C ASP A 338 -9.13 -14.79 22.63
N ASP A 339 -8.11 -14.35 23.38
CA ASP A 339 -8.23 -13.65 24.65
C ASP A 339 -7.62 -12.25 24.55
N VAL A 340 -8.41 -11.21 24.80
CA VAL A 340 -7.97 -9.81 24.73
C VAL A 340 -6.81 -9.51 25.68
N LYS A 341 -6.76 -10.16 26.87
CA LYS A 341 -5.66 -9.96 27.83
C LYS A 341 -4.32 -10.46 27.31
N VAL A 342 -4.33 -11.51 26.49
CA VAL A 342 -3.11 -11.99 25.82
C VAL A 342 -2.64 -10.95 24.81
N ARG A 343 -3.54 -10.44 23.96
CA ARG A 343 -3.20 -9.41 22.96
C ARG A 343 -2.68 -8.12 23.62
N GLN A 344 -3.33 -7.69 24.72
CA GLN A 344 -2.87 -6.55 25.51
C GLN A 344 -1.50 -6.81 26.17
N ALA A 345 -1.25 -8.03 26.68
CA ALA A 345 0.04 -8.41 27.24
C ALA A 345 1.17 -8.28 26.21
N PHE A 346 0.94 -8.74 24.96
CA PHE A 346 1.90 -8.59 23.87
C PHE A 346 2.19 -7.11 23.56
N ASN A 347 1.17 -6.25 23.64
CA ASN A 347 1.33 -4.82 23.45
C ASN A 347 2.18 -4.15 24.55
N TYR A 348 1.92 -4.45 25.84
CA TYR A 348 2.68 -3.89 26.96
C TYR A 348 4.12 -4.43 27.06
N ALA A 349 4.40 -5.58 26.45
CA ALA A 349 5.70 -6.23 26.53
C ALA A 349 6.76 -5.67 25.59
N VAL A 350 6.43 -4.72 24.69
CA VAL A 350 7.35 -4.16 23.68
C VAL A 350 7.71 -2.72 24.02
N ASP A 351 9.01 -2.45 24.19
CA ASP A 351 9.55 -1.09 24.37
C ASP A 351 9.79 -0.41 23.02
N ARG A 352 8.70 0.10 22.42
CA ARG A 352 8.74 0.77 21.12
C ARG A 352 9.64 2.02 21.13
N LYS A 353 9.71 2.75 22.27
CA LYS A 353 10.50 3.97 22.40
C LYS A 353 11.99 3.68 22.32
N THR A 354 12.45 2.66 23.04
CA THR A 354 13.86 2.25 22.97
C THR A 354 14.21 1.71 21.59
N LEU A 355 13.35 0.90 20.97
CA LEU A 355 13.58 0.38 19.61
C LEU A 355 13.66 1.52 18.58
N ALA A 356 12.75 2.49 18.63
CA ALA A 356 12.73 3.63 17.71
C ALA A 356 14.02 4.46 17.81
N SER A 357 14.49 4.76 19.03
CA SER A 357 15.69 5.58 19.22
C SER A 357 17.00 4.82 18.96
N THR A 358 17.09 3.53 19.34
CA THR A 358 18.35 2.79 19.28
C THR A 358 18.57 2.06 17.95
N LEU A 359 17.54 1.45 17.40
CA LEU A 359 17.62 0.66 16.16
C LEU A 359 17.18 1.46 14.93
N LEU A 360 16.19 2.36 15.07
CA LEU A 360 15.59 3.09 13.96
C LEU A 360 16.02 4.57 13.90
N GLN A 361 16.93 5.00 14.78
CA GLN A 361 17.54 6.35 14.80
C GLN A 361 16.49 7.48 14.73
N ASP A 362 15.36 7.31 15.42
CA ASP A 362 14.22 8.22 15.46
C ASP A 362 13.55 8.53 14.08
N LEU A 363 13.81 7.69 13.06
CA LEU A 363 13.10 7.77 11.79
C LEU A 363 11.66 7.24 11.89
N MET A 364 11.33 6.65 13.01
CA MET A 364 9.98 6.14 13.33
C MET A 364 9.48 6.73 14.64
N VAL A 365 8.20 7.06 14.67
CA VAL A 365 7.49 7.52 15.88
C VAL A 365 6.71 6.36 16.47
N PRO A 366 6.89 6.02 17.77
CA PRO A 366 6.10 4.98 18.42
C PRO A 366 4.60 5.22 18.30
N ALA A 367 3.87 4.27 17.75
CA ALA A 367 2.43 4.38 17.52
C ALA A 367 1.65 4.33 18.85
N GLN A 368 0.71 5.26 19.01
CA GLN A 368 -0.27 5.27 20.11
C GLN A 368 -1.62 4.70 19.67
N GLY A 369 -1.88 4.68 18.38
CA GLY A 369 -3.08 4.17 17.74
C GLY A 369 -2.77 3.69 16.32
N ILE A 370 -3.80 3.71 15.50
CA ILE A 370 -3.76 3.25 14.10
C ILE A 370 -3.49 4.44 13.16
N LEU A 371 -4.15 5.59 13.43
CA LEU A 371 -4.00 6.77 12.57
C LEU A 371 -2.64 7.44 12.80
N PRO A 372 -1.88 7.77 11.74
CA PRO A 372 -0.58 8.41 11.86
C PRO A 372 -0.69 9.91 12.19
N PRO A 373 0.33 10.50 12.85
CA PRO A 373 0.38 11.93 13.13
C PRO A 373 0.23 12.78 11.87
N GLY A 374 -0.63 13.82 11.95
CA GLY A 374 -0.90 14.72 10.83
C GLY A 374 -1.91 14.22 9.80
N PHE A 375 -2.38 12.98 9.94
CA PHE A 375 -3.47 12.45 9.12
C PHE A 375 -4.82 13.07 9.51
N PRO A 376 -5.76 13.28 8.57
CA PRO A 376 -7.12 13.72 8.93
C PRO A 376 -7.74 12.82 10.01
N GLY A 377 -8.33 13.42 11.03
CA GLY A 377 -8.93 12.67 12.15
C GLY A 377 -7.93 12.06 13.14
N TYR A 378 -6.61 12.31 13.03
CA TYR A 378 -5.64 11.89 14.04
C TYR A 378 -5.96 12.49 15.41
N ASN A 379 -5.97 11.65 16.45
CA ASN A 379 -6.22 12.07 17.84
C ASN A 379 -4.92 12.10 18.65
N PRO A 380 -4.34 13.27 18.94
CA PRO A 380 -3.10 13.39 19.72
C PRO A 380 -3.29 13.01 21.20
N ASP A 381 -4.51 12.97 21.70
CA ASP A 381 -4.82 12.63 23.09
C ASP A 381 -5.03 11.12 23.31
N LEU A 382 -5.11 10.34 22.25
CA LEU A 382 -5.23 8.88 22.33
C LEU A 382 -4.00 8.30 23.05
N LYS A 383 -4.24 7.44 24.02
CA LYS A 383 -3.19 6.70 24.74
C LYS A 383 -3.23 5.24 24.35
N GLY A 384 -2.15 4.80 23.74
CA GLY A 384 -1.91 3.40 23.45
C GLY A 384 -1.23 2.68 24.61
N TYR A 385 -0.32 1.78 24.27
CA TYR A 385 0.37 0.92 25.23
C TYR A 385 1.79 1.42 25.48
N ASP A 386 2.04 2.00 26.66
CA ASP A 386 3.40 2.23 27.14
C ASP A 386 4.02 0.88 27.60
N TYR A 387 5.34 0.78 27.49
CA TYR A 387 6.07 -0.40 27.93
C TYR A 387 5.89 -0.64 29.42
N ASP A 388 5.28 -1.76 29.80
CA ASP A 388 5.08 -2.20 31.18
C ASP A 388 5.10 -3.75 31.26
N PRO A 389 6.29 -4.35 31.38
CA PRO A 389 6.41 -5.82 31.42
C PRO A 389 5.76 -6.45 32.66
N VAL A 390 5.61 -5.69 33.76
CA VAL A 390 4.93 -6.18 34.96
C VAL A 390 3.44 -6.34 34.69
N LYS A 391 2.82 -5.32 34.11
CA LYS A 391 1.42 -5.35 33.69
C LYS A 391 1.18 -6.37 32.59
N ALA A 392 2.11 -6.48 31.64
CA ALA A 392 2.05 -7.49 30.57
C ALA A 392 1.95 -8.91 31.16
N LEU A 393 2.85 -9.27 32.08
CA LEU A 393 2.85 -10.58 32.75
C LEU A 393 1.63 -10.78 33.64
N GLN A 394 1.13 -9.71 34.29
CA GLN A 394 -0.11 -9.78 35.06
C GLN A 394 -1.31 -10.12 34.15
N LEU A 395 -1.48 -9.41 33.04
CA LEU A 395 -2.57 -9.65 32.09
C LEU A 395 -2.52 -11.07 31.52
N LEU A 396 -1.31 -11.56 31.19
CA LEU A 396 -1.13 -12.93 30.72
C LEU A 396 -1.59 -13.94 31.76
N ARG A 397 -1.24 -13.75 33.03
CA ARG A 397 -1.69 -14.61 34.15
C ARG A 397 -3.19 -14.54 34.42
N GLU A 398 -3.81 -13.41 34.16
CA GLU A 398 -5.26 -13.19 34.31
C GLU A 398 -6.06 -13.65 33.09
N SER A 399 -5.40 -14.00 31.98
CA SER A 399 -6.04 -14.52 30.77
C SER A 399 -6.55 -15.95 31.02
N LYS A 400 -7.39 -16.46 30.14
CA LYS A 400 -7.85 -17.85 30.20
C LYS A 400 -6.71 -18.87 30.05
N TYR A 401 -5.51 -18.43 29.64
CA TYR A 401 -4.31 -19.25 29.50
C TYR A 401 -3.34 -19.13 30.69
N GLY A 402 -3.62 -18.29 31.67
CA GLY A 402 -2.69 -17.93 32.74
C GLY A 402 -2.35 -19.04 33.73
N THR A 403 -3.06 -20.17 33.72
CA THR A 403 -2.84 -21.33 34.63
C THR A 403 -2.25 -22.55 33.91
N GLY A 404 -1.91 -22.46 32.63
CA GLY A 404 -1.40 -23.57 31.82
C GLY A 404 -0.28 -23.14 30.89
N GLU A 405 0.18 -24.05 30.05
CA GLU A 405 1.06 -23.72 28.95
C GLU A 405 0.25 -22.97 27.87
N LEU A 406 0.83 -21.88 27.34
CA LEU A 406 0.28 -21.21 26.17
C LEU A 406 0.31 -22.14 24.96
N PRO A 407 -0.71 -22.12 24.11
CA PRO A 407 -0.64 -22.76 22.82
C PRO A 407 0.58 -22.28 22.03
N ARG A 408 1.13 -23.15 21.19
CA ARG A 408 2.26 -22.79 20.32
C ARG A 408 1.90 -21.57 19.48
N ILE A 409 2.80 -20.59 19.46
CA ILE A 409 2.63 -19.35 18.69
C ILE A 409 3.49 -19.45 17.43
N THR A 410 2.87 -19.14 16.28
CA THR A 410 3.56 -19.04 15.01
C THR A 410 3.37 -17.63 14.45
N LEU A 411 4.48 -16.92 14.25
CA LEU A 411 4.54 -15.65 13.54
C LEU A 411 4.90 -15.91 12.07
N THR A 412 4.03 -15.50 11.16
CA THR A 412 4.32 -15.55 9.73
C THR A 412 4.80 -14.19 9.24
N LEU A 413 5.92 -14.19 8.52
CA LEU A 413 6.56 -13.00 7.94
C LEU A 413 6.72 -13.18 6.43
N PRO A 414 6.65 -12.10 5.64
CA PRO A 414 7.08 -12.15 4.25
C PRO A 414 8.61 -12.35 4.18
N GLY A 415 9.06 -13.13 3.20
CA GLY A 415 10.49 -13.38 2.96
C GLY A 415 10.78 -14.79 2.48
N SER A 416 12.03 -15.03 2.09
CA SER A 416 12.47 -16.38 1.72
C SER A 416 12.79 -17.20 2.97
N PHE A 417 12.45 -18.48 2.95
CA PHE A 417 12.74 -19.39 4.06
C PHE A 417 14.21 -19.35 4.47
N GLY A 418 14.46 -19.06 5.75
CA GLY A 418 15.80 -18.97 6.33
C GLY A 418 16.56 -17.67 5.99
N ALA A 419 15.91 -16.70 5.36
CA ALA A 419 16.49 -15.36 5.22
C ALA A 419 16.64 -14.67 6.59
N ALA A 420 17.58 -13.73 6.68
CA ALA A 420 17.74 -12.92 7.88
C ALA A 420 16.46 -12.11 8.16
N ILE A 421 16.10 -12.05 9.43
CA ILE A 421 14.94 -11.28 9.89
C ILE A 421 15.40 -9.86 10.20
N ASN A 422 14.50 -8.89 10.04
CA ASN A 422 14.78 -7.51 10.41
C ASN A 422 15.17 -7.43 11.90
N PRO A 423 16.29 -6.76 12.25
CA PRO A 423 16.77 -6.65 13.63
C PRO A 423 15.74 -6.11 14.62
N SER A 424 14.83 -5.23 14.19
CA SER A 424 13.75 -4.73 15.06
C SER A 424 12.74 -5.83 15.39
N ILE A 425 12.46 -6.75 14.46
CA ILE A 425 11.59 -7.90 14.68
C ILE A 425 12.28 -8.88 15.64
N GLU A 426 13.57 -9.17 15.43
CA GLU A 426 14.35 -10.03 16.35
C GLU A 426 14.35 -9.47 17.78
N ALA A 427 14.54 -8.15 17.94
CA ALA A 427 14.51 -7.51 19.23
C ALA A 427 13.13 -7.61 19.90
N MET A 428 12.04 -7.47 19.15
CA MET A 428 10.68 -7.64 19.68
C MET A 428 10.40 -9.09 20.11
N LEU A 429 10.84 -10.08 19.34
CA LEU A 429 10.74 -11.49 19.70
C LEU A 429 11.47 -11.77 21.02
N ALA A 430 12.67 -11.24 21.19
CA ALA A 430 13.42 -11.34 22.45
C ALA A 430 12.70 -10.66 23.62
N MET A 431 12.07 -9.50 23.40
CA MET A 431 11.26 -8.84 24.43
C MET A 431 10.03 -9.67 24.85
N TRP A 432 9.34 -10.30 23.91
CA TRP A 432 8.23 -11.20 24.25
C TRP A 432 8.70 -12.43 25.01
N GLU A 433 9.83 -13.04 24.61
CA GLU A 433 10.43 -14.15 25.34
C GLU A 433 10.82 -13.74 26.77
N GLU A 434 11.54 -12.62 26.93
CA GLU A 434 12.01 -12.14 28.22
C GLU A 434 10.86 -11.72 29.15
N ASN A 435 9.89 -10.95 28.62
CA ASN A 435 8.85 -10.33 29.43
C ASN A 435 7.64 -11.24 29.69
N LEU A 436 7.33 -12.15 28.78
CA LEU A 436 6.15 -13.03 28.86
C LEU A 436 6.51 -14.49 29.02
N GLY A 437 7.76 -14.88 28.78
CA GLY A 437 8.19 -16.29 28.80
C GLY A 437 7.60 -17.12 27.64
N VAL A 438 7.32 -16.48 26.50
CA VAL A 438 6.69 -17.12 25.33
C VAL A 438 7.72 -17.44 24.26
N GLU A 439 7.64 -18.63 23.68
CA GLU A 439 8.42 -19.02 22.51
C GLU A 439 7.58 -18.83 21.24
N ILE A 440 8.09 -18.08 20.27
CA ILE A 440 7.42 -17.79 19.00
C ILE A 440 8.20 -18.46 17.86
N SER A 441 7.55 -19.38 17.16
CA SER A 441 8.09 -20.00 15.95
C SER A 441 7.88 -19.08 14.76
N ILE A 442 8.91 -18.90 13.92
CA ILE A 442 8.84 -18.04 12.73
C ILE A 442 8.62 -18.89 11.50
N LEU A 443 7.70 -18.45 10.66
CA LEU A 443 7.47 -18.96 9.31
C LEU A 443 7.69 -17.81 8.32
N GLN A 444 8.56 -18.01 7.33
CA GLN A 444 8.76 -17.04 6.25
C GLN A 444 8.13 -17.58 4.96
N THR A 445 7.43 -16.72 4.26
CA THR A 445 6.70 -17.05 3.03
C THR A 445 6.98 -15.97 1.97
N GLU A 446 7.13 -16.38 0.73
CA GLU A 446 7.28 -15.46 -0.41
C GLU A 446 6.09 -14.47 -0.47
N TRP A 447 6.34 -13.23 -0.92
CA TRP A 447 5.40 -12.11 -0.80
C TRP A 447 4.01 -12.38 -1.40
N ALA A 448 3.94 -12.91 -2.62
CA ALA A 448 2.63 -13.15 -3.26
C ALA A 448 1.83 -14.26 -2.54
N ILE A 449 2.52 -15.30 -2.05
CA ILE A 449 1.90 -16.37 -1.24
C ILE A 449 1.49 -15.81 0.12
N PHE A 450 2.34 -14.97 0.73
CA PHE A 450 2.01 -14.31 2.00
C PHE A 450 0.72 -13.49 1.88
N LEU A 451 0.58 -12.66 0.83
CA LEU A 451 -0.63 -11.87 0.60
C LEU A 451 -1.86 -12.76 0.40
N GLN A 452 -1.73 -13.84 -0.39
CA GLN A 452 -2.84 -14.77 -0.61
C GLN A 452 -3.33 -15.41 0.69
N ASP A 453 -2.41 -15.87 1.55
CA ASP A 453 -2.75 -16.51 2.82
C ASP A 453 -3.26 -15.47 3.85
N LEU A 454 -2.72 -14.25 3.83
CA LEU A 454 -3.19 -13.13 4.65
C LEU A 454 -4.65 -12.77 4.33
N HIS A 455 -4.99 -12.66 3.04
CA HIS A 455 -6.36 -12.37 2.57
C HIS A 455 -7.36 -13.50 2.88
N GLN A 456 -6.87 -14.68 3.23
CA GLN A 456 -7.70 -15.82 3.65
C GLN A 456 -7.67 -16.05 5.17
N ASN A 457 -7.14 -15.08 5.94
CA ASN A 457 -7.02 -15.11 7.40
C ASN A 457 -6.39 -16.41 7.94
N ARG A 458 -5.40 -16.96 7.20
CA ARG A 458 -4.76 -18.23 7.54
C ARG A 458 -3.72 -18.14 8.65
N PHE A 459 -3.27 -16.94 8.96
CA PHE A 459 -2.21 -16.74 9.94
C PHE A 459 -2.76 -16.63 11.35
N GLN A 460 -2.04 -17.17 12.32
CA GLN A 460 -2.31 -17.00 13.75
C GLN A 460 -1.81 -15.63 14.23
N MET A 461 -0.58 -15.30 13.87
CA MET A 461 0.08 -14.01 14.06
C MET A 461 0.87 -13.67 12.80
N PHE A 462 0.86 -12.44 12.38
CA PHE A 462 1.56 -11.98 11.18
C PHE A 462 2.19 -10.60 11.41
N GLY A 463 3.22 -10.27 10.63
CA GLY A 463 3.93 -9.00 10.74
C GLY A 463 4.94 -8.79 9.62
N GLY A 464 5.81 -7.79 9.79
CA GLY A 464 6.76 -7.42 8.75
C GLY A 464 6.10 -6.72 7.56
N LEU A 465 4.96 -6.07 7.78
CA LEU A 465 4.20 -5.28 6.84
C LEU A 465 3.65 -4.03 7.53
N GLY A 466 3.18 -3.09 6.74
CA GLY A 466 2.50 -1.89 7.19
C GLY A 466 1.30 -1.57 6.30
N TRP A 467 0.47 -0.66 6.76
CA TRP A 467 -0.58 -0.05 5.96
C TRP A 467 -0.19 1.38 5.64
N ILE A 468 -0.26 1.74 4.36
CA ILE A 468 -0.05 3.10 3.87
C ILE A 468 -1.40 3.60 3.36
N ALA A 469 -1.77 4.84 3.67
CA ALA A 469 -3.02 5.42 3.23
C ALA A 469 -3.17 5.37 1.69
N ASP A 470 -4.30 4.86 1.20
CA ASP A 470 -4.67 4.94 -0.22
C ASP A 470 -5.27 6.32 -0.56
N TYR A 471 -5.93 6.93 0.40
CA TYR A 471 -6.50 8.28 0.36
C TYR A 471 -6.60 8.89 1.76
N PRO A 472 -6.64 10.23 1.87
CA PRO A 472 -6.54 10.91 3.15
C PRO A 472 -7.89 11.00 3.89
N ASP A 473 -8.40 9.86 4.34
CA ASP A 473 -9.62 9.76 5.16
C ASP A 473 -9.49 8.64 6.20
N PRO A 474 -9.93 8.84 7.47
CA PRO A 474 -9.85 7.83 8.52
C PRO A 474 -10.53 6.51 8.17
N GLU A 475 -11.50 6.53 7.27
CA GLU A 475 -12.18 5.33 6.77
C GLU A 475 -11.19 4.34 6.18
N ASN A 476 -10.13 4.82 5.49
CA ASN A 476 -9.10 3.99 4.87
C ASN A 476 -8.26 3.16 5.87
N PHE A 477 -8.22 3.57 7.12
CA PHE A 477 -7.56 2.83 8.20
C PHE A 477 -8.57 2.09 9.07
N LEU A 478 -9.55 2.81 9.65
CA LEU A 478 -10.34 2.27 10.74
C LEU A 478 -11.48 1.38 10.24
N ASP A 479 -12.16 1.79 9.17
CA ASP A 479 -13.26 1.03 8.60
C ASP A 479 -12.75 -0.11 7.70
N VAL A 480 -11.83 0.21 6.79
CA VAL A 480 -11.23 -0.76 5.87
C VAL A 480 -10.57 -1.91 6.61
N LEU A 481 -9.87 -1.66 7.71
CA LEU A 481 -9.05 -2.67 8.39
C LEU A 481 -9.72 -3.36 9.57
N PHE A 482 -10.80 -2.77 10.15
CA PHE A 482 -11.35 -3.29 11.41
C PHE A 482 -12.87 -3.48 11.43
N HIS A 483 -13.63 -3.02 10.43
CA HIS A 483 -15.06 -3.35 10.35
C HIS A 483 -15.23 -4.86 10.18
N SER A 484 -16.15 -5.46 10.94
CA SER A 484 -16.32 -6.92 10.99
C SER A 484 -16.61 -7.57 9.61
N GLU A 485 -17.22 -6.83 8.68
CA GLU A 485 -17.53 -7.33 7.32
C GLU A 485 -16.48 -6.92 6.27
N SER A 486 -15.40 -6.24 6.65
CA SER A 486 -14.38 -5.83 5.69
C SER A 486 -13.52 -7.01 5.24
N SER A 487 -13.30 -7.15 3.94
CA SER A 487 -12.37 -8.14 3.40
C SER A 487 -10.91 -7.88 3.81
N ASN A 488 -10.57 -6.63 4.14
CA ASN A 488 -9.25 -6.26 4.63
C ASN A 488 -9.08 -6.41 6.16
N ASN A 489 -10.09 -6.91 6.86
CA ASN A 489 -9.98 -7.27 8.28
C ASN A 489 -9.26 -8.62 8.43
N GLN A 490 -7.94 -8.57 8.33
CA GLN A 490 -7.07 -9.75 8.34
C GLN A 490 -6.90 -10.39 9.74
N SER A 491 -7.50 -9.78 10.74
CA SER A 491 -7.48 -10.26 12.13
C SER A 491 -8.68 -11.10 12.53
N ASP A 492 -9.66 -11.32 11.64
CA ASP A 492 -10.98 -11.88 11.99
C ASP A 492 -11.59 -11.20 13.23
N TYR A 493 -11.27 -9.91 13.40
CA TYR A 493 -11.73 -9.12 14.52
C TYR A 493 -13.19 -8.72 14.34
N SER A 494 -13.99 -8.81 15.40
CA SER A 494 -15.39 -8.42 15.36
C SER A 494 -15.80 -7.75 16.66
N ASN A 495 -16.36 -6.55 16.53
CA ASN A 495 -16.95 -5.80 17.65
C ASN A 495 -18.16 -4.99 17.16
N PRO A 496 -19.40 -5.40 17.51
CA PRO A 496 -20.61 -4.70 17.06
C PRO A 496 -20.72 -3.24 17.50
N GLN A 497 -20.04 -2.82 18.58
CA GLN A 497 -20.03 -1.41 19.00
C GLN A 497 -19.12 -0.59 18.08
N LEU A 498 -18.01 -1.16 17.65
CA LEU A 498 -17.13 -0.56 16.65
C LEU A 498 -17.87 -0.41 15.33
N ASP A 499 -18.51 -1.48 14.84
CA ASP A 499 -19.21 -1.47 13.54
C ASP A 499 -20.25 -0.35 13.49
N VAL A 500 -21.06 -0.18 14.56
CA VAL A 500 -22.03 0.92 14.63
C VAL A 500 -21.39 2.31 14.55
N LEU A 501 -20.21 2.51 15.15
CA LEU A 501 -19.51 3.80 15.08
C LEU A 501 -18.99 4.05 13.65
N LEU A 502 -18.38 3.05 13.03
CA LEU A 502 -17.86 3.12 11.67
C LEU A 502 -18.98 3.36 10.66
N GLU A 503 -20.09 2.62 10.74
CA GLU A 503 -21.25 2.79 9.86
C GLU A 503 -21.88 4.19 9.97
N ARG A 504 -21.93 4.76 11.18
CA ARG A 504 -22.38 6.14 11.39
C ARG A 504 -21.40 7.14 10.79
N ALA A 505 -20.09 6.91 10.94
CA ALA A 505 -19.05 7.78 10.40
C ALA A 505 -19.06 7.79 8.86
N ARG A 506 -19.42 6.67 8.21
CA ARG A 506 -19.55 6.57 6.74
C ARG A 506 -20.46 7.63 6.13
N VAL A 507 -21.52 8.00 6.82
CA VAL A 507 -22.59 8.88 6.32
C VAL A 507 -22.67 10.23 7.03
N GLU A 508 -21.80 10.48 8.01
CA GLU A 508 -21.73 11.77 8.70
C GLU A 508 -21.03 12.80 7.80
N MET A 509 -21.76 13.88 7.48
CA MET A 509 -21.27 14.94 6.59
C MET A 509 -20.60 16.09 7.34
N ASP A 510 -20.86 16.25 8.65
CA ASP A 510 -20.10 17.18 9.47
C ASP A 510 -18.75 16.56 9.83
N GLU A 511 -17.68 17.16 9.36
CA GLU A 511 -16.32 16.64 9.51
C GLU A 511 -15.94 16.46 11.00
N THR A 512 -16.30 17.43 11.84
CA THR A 512 -15.97 17.38 13.29
C THR A 512 -16.70 16.24 13.98
N ALA A 513 -18.01 16.11 13.71
CA ALA A 513 -18.81 15.01 14.26
C ALA A 513 -18.32 13.65 13.75
N ARG A 514 -17.90 13.57 12.49
CA ARG A 514 -17.37 12.37 11.86
C ARG A 514 -16.03 11.96 12.51
N PHE A 515 -15.11 12.89 12.72
CA PHE A 515 -13.84 12.60 13.37
C PHE A 515 -14.03 12.16 14.83
N GLU A 516 -14.99 12.71 15.53
CA GLU A 516 -15.32 12.26 16.89
C GLU A 516 -15.82 10.80 16.91
N LEU A 517 -16.56 10.36 15.90
CA LEU A 517 -16.94 8.94 15.74
C LEU A 517 -15.72 8.06 15.50
N TYR A 518 -14.77 8.50 14.67
CA TYR A 518 -13.52 7.77 14.45
C TYR A 518 -12.62 7.75 15.68
N HIS A 519 -12.56 8.81 16.50
CA HIS A 519 -11.81 8.80 17.77
C HIS A 519 -12.37 7.75 18.74
N GLN A 520 -13.70 7.63 18.83
CA GLN A 520 -14.33 6.58 19.65
C GLN A 520 -14.08 5.19 19.08
N ALA A 521 -14.11 5.02 17.77
CA ALA A 521 -13.83 3.78 17.08
C ALA A 521 -12.37 3.34 17.30
N GLU A 522 -11.41 4.23 17.08
CA GLU A 522 -9.99 3.94 17.25
C GLU A 522 -9.64 3.57 18.70
N LYS A 523 -10.26 4.22 19.66
CA LYS A 523 -10.12 3.86 21.08
C LYS A 523 -10.53 2.41 21.35
N ILE A 524 -11.66 1.96 20.80
CA ILE A 524 -12.11 0.56 20.93
C ILE A 524 -11.09 -0.39 20.30
N ILE A 525 -10.61 -0.08 19.09
CA ILE A 525 -9.61 -0.91 18.40
C ILE A 525 -8.34 -1.06 19.26
N VAL A 526 -7.85 0.06 19.81
CA VAL A 526 -6.67 0.03 20.67
C VAL A 526 -6.94 -0.78 21.93
N GLU A 527 -8.08 -0.61 22.61
CA GLU A 527 -8.43 -1.36 23.83
C GLU A 527 -8.62 -2.85 23.57
N ASP A 528 -9.17 -3.27 22.44
CA ASP A 528 -9.36 -4.67 22.06
C ASP A 528 -8.09 -5.32 21.48
N ALA A 529 -7.12 -4.50 21.09
CA ALA A 529 -5.77 -4.90 20.67
C ALA A 529 -5.73 -6.00 19.59
N PRO A 530 -6.48 -5.93 18.48
CA PRO A 530 -6.33 -6.90 17.40
C PRO A 530 -4.94 -6.82 16.75
N TRP A 531 -4.25 -5.68 16.92
CA TRP A 531 -2.90 -5.43 16.47
C TRP A 531 -1.95 -5.06 17.62
N VAL A 532 -0.66 -5.17 17.34
CA VAL A 532 0.42 -4.45 18.03
C VAL A 532 0.88 -3.35 17.08
N PRO A 533 0.28 -2.14 17.12
CA PRO A 533 0.79 -1.01 16.35
C PRO A 533 2.21 -0.69 16.83
N LEU A 534 3.14 -0.55 15.90
CA LEU A 534 4.56 -0.39 16.24
C LEU A 534 4.96 1.07 16.17
N TRP A 535 4.93 1.62 14.98
CA TRP A 535 5.36 2.98 14.69
C TRP A 535 4.73 3.52 13.42
N HIS A 536 4.84 4.83 13.28
CA HIS A 536 4.55 5.59 12.08
C HIS A 536 5.85 6.18 11.55
N SER A 537 5.94 6.41 10.26
CA SER A 537 7.08 7.10 9.64
C SER A 537 7.24 8.52 10.19
N ASN A 538 8.46 8.90 10.52
CA ASN A 538 8.84 10.27 10.88
C ASN A 538 9.53 11.02 9.72
N GLY A 539 9.36 10.51 8.51
CA GLY A 539 10.09 10.96 7.34
C GLY A 539 11.35 10.14 7.10
N GLY A 540 12.11 10.54 6.11
CA GLY A 540 13.31 9.82 5.73
C GLY A 540 14.25 10.67 4.88
N SER A 541 15.31 10.06 4.41
CA SER A 541 16.27 10.69 3.50
C SER A 541 16.49 9.78 2.30
N VAL A 542 16.43 10.34 1.12
CA VAL A 542 16.76 9.68 -0.14
C VAL A 542 17.85 10.47 -0.85
N LEU A 543 18.63 9.81 -1.66
CA LEU A 543 19.52 10.45 -2.63
C LEU A 543 18.78 10.58 -3.96
N ILE A 544 18.79 11.78 -4.53
CA ILE A 544 18.26 12.05 -5.87
C ILE A 544 19.32 12.81 -6.65
N LYS A 545 19.64 12.34 -7.87
CA LYS A 545 20.62 13.01 -8.74
C LYS A 545 20.23 14.47 -8.97
N PRO A 546 21.18 15.42 -8.90
CA PRO A 546 20.90 16.87 -8.97
C PRO A 546 20.21 17.32 -10.26
N ASN A 547 20.39 16.59 -11.35
CA ASN A 547 19.76 16.86 -12.64
C ASN A 547 18.29 16.40 -12.71
N VAL A 548 17.80 15.63 -11.75
CA VAL A 548 16.39 15.20 -11.66
C VAL A 548 15.55 16.29 -11.02
N GLN A 549 14.50 16.70 -11.69
CA GLN A 549 13.60 17.74 -11.23
C GLN A 549 12.16 17.23 -11.16
N ASP A 550 11.36 17.84 -10.27
CA ASP A 550 9.93 17.53 -10.06
C ASP A 550 9.65 16.03 -9.75
N TYR A 551 10.60 15.35 -9.10
CA TYR A 551 10.34 14.06 -8.49
C TYR A 551 9.77 14.30 -7.09
N PHE A 552 8.47 14.14 -6.95
CA PHE A 552 7.78 14.36 -5.68
C PHE A 552 7.81 13.10 -4.82
N LEU A 553 8.12 13.32 -3.54
CA LEU A 553 8.06 12.30 -2.51
C LEU A 553 6.67 12.39 -1.85
N PHE A 554 5.78 11.45 -2.17
CA PHE A 554 4.37 11.50 -1.72
C PHE A 554 4.07 10.47 -0.63
N PRO A 555 3.01 10.67 0.21
CA PRO A 555 2.51 9.70 1.19
C PRO A 555 1.63 8.58 0.61
N LEU A 556 1.34 8.60 -0.64
CA LEU A 556 0.41 7.71 -1.31
C LEU A 556 1.02 7.15 -2.58
N VAL A 557 0.52 6.02 -3.07
CA VAL A 557 0.87 5.53 -4.40
C VAL A 557 0.06 6.29 -5.44
N ILE A 558 0.70 7.27 -6.07
CA ILE A 558 0.08 8.14 -7.09
C ILE A 558 0.96 8.23 -8.32
N PRO A 559 0.39 8.57 -9.51
CA PRO A 559 1.16 8.83 -10.72
C PRO A 559 2.15 9.97 -10.50
N LYS A 560 3.43 9.72 -10.70
CA LYS A 560 4.47 10.71 -10.40
C LYS A 560 5.46 10.99 -11.52
N TYR A 561 5.74 9.99 -12.37
CA TYR A 561 6.82 10.12 -13.35
C TYR A 561 6.47 11.07 -14.49
N ARG A 562 5.21 11.34 -14.76
CA ARG A 562 4.81 12.32 -15.77
C ARG A 562 5.29 13.75 -15.47
N TYR A 563 5.58 14.06 -14.21
CA TYR A 563 6.07 15.38 -13.79
C TYR A 563 7.59 15.51 -13.89
N VAL A 564 8.30 14.37 -13.79
CA VAL A 564 9.75 14.33 -13.71
C VAL A 564 10.39 14.73 -15.03
N TYR A 565 11.49 15.51 -14.94
CA TYR A 565 12.32 15.86 -16.07
C TYR A 565 13.77 16.03 -15.66
N PHE A 566 14.67 16.05 -16.64
CA PHE A 566 16.09 16.30 -16.44
C PHE A 566 16.47 17.74 -16.77
N THR A 567 17.56 18.22 -16.16
CA THR A 567 18.23 19.47 -16.47
C THR A 567 19.69 19.25 -16.79
N GLU A 568 20.31 20.23 -17.54
CA GLU A 568 21.77 20.22 -17.82
C GLU A 568 22.56 20.46 -16.55
#